data_37af46e8d07a7281e1826171302e8cac
#
_entry.id   37af46e8d07a7281e1826171302e8cac
#
_cell.length_a   1.000
_cell.length_b   1.000
_cell.length_c   1.000
_cell.angle_alpha   90.00
_cell.angle_beta   90.00
_cell.angle_gamma   90.00
#
_symmetry.space_group_name_H-M   'P 1'
#
loop_
_entity.id
_entity.type
_entity.pdbx_description
1 polymer ?
#
loop_
_entity_poly.entity_id
_entity_poly.type
_entity_poly.pdbx_seq_one_letter_code
_entity_poly.pdbx_strand_id
1 'polypeptide(L)'
;LCTMENKIDWSRTDGLIFDMDGTLWDAVDTYARIWNEVFLRAGKEVHITRESLIGNIGIPIPKILANLFPEIKNEEANRFSKELAKHEPELLSRYGGTPYPGVVSGLEQLSSKYKLFLVSNCDTHTLPIFMSCIGITPFITEAISFGDTHKPKGDNMLLLKEKYHLQHPLYMGDIEADGRETHRAGLPFVYARYGFGHTDDCLLYTS
;
A
#
# COMPACT_ATOMS: atom_id res chain seq x y z
N LEU A 1 -8.49 -28.03 9.41
CA LEU A 1 -8.62 -27.60 10.80
C LEU A 1 -7.47 -26.64 11.09
N CYS A 2 -7.71 -25.35 10.81
CA CYS A 2 -6.77 -24.28 11.10
C CYS A 2 -7.06 -23.81 12.53
N THR A 3 -6.30 -24.31 13.50
CA THR A 3 -6.41 -23.95 14.91
C THR A 3 -5.10 -23.31 15.37
N MET A 4 -4.83 -22.09 14.91
CA MET A 4 -3.96 -21.17 15.62
C MET A 4 -4.65 -19.81 15.68
N GLU A 5 -5.61 -19.70 16.60
CA GLU A 5 -6.19 -18.42 16.99
C GLU A 5 -5.13 -17.65 17.79
N ASN A 6 -4.22 -16.98 17.14
CA ASN A 6 -3.52 -15.87 17.77
C ASN A 6 -4.48 -14.69 17.84
N LYS A 7 -5.34 -14.69 18.85
CA LYS A 7 -6.25 -13.56 19.09
C LYS A 7 -5.42 -12.30 19.34
N ILE A 8 -5.69 -11.27 18.57
CA ILE A 8 -5.11 -9.95 18.78
C ILE A 8 -5.57 -9.45 20.15
N ASP A 9 -4.61 -9.16 21.02
CA ASP A 9 -4.89 -8.51 22.29
C ASP A 9 -4.93 -6.98 22.10
N TRP A 10 -6.11 -6.49 21.78
CA TRP A 10 -6.33 -5.06 21.58
C TRP A 10 -6.01 -4.20 22.81
N SER A 11 -6.05 -4.78 24.02
CA SER A 11 -5.70 -4.06 25.25
C SER A 11 -4.22 -3.73 25.36
N ARG A 12 -3.37 -4.49 24.66
CA ARG A 12 -1.92 -4.32 24.63
C ARG A 12 -1.42 -3.65 23.36
N THR A 13 -2.26 -3.55 22.34
CA THR A 13 -1.90 -2.92 21.05
C THR A 13 -1.55 -1.45 21.28
N ASP A 14 -0.40 -1.02 20.77
CA ASP A 14 0.15 0.34 20.96
C ASP A 14 0.43 1.08 19.63
N GLY A 15 0.29 0.40 18.50
CA GLY A 15 0.45 0.98 17.16
C GLY A 15 -0.31 0.21 16.10
N LEU A 16 -0.94 0.93 15.18
CA LEU A 16 -1.63 0.36 14.03
C LEU A 16 -0.92 0.83 12.76
N ILE A 17 -0.45 -0.13 11.97
CA ILE A 17 0.24 0.14 10.71
C ILE A 17 -0.66 -0.35 9.58
N PHE A 18 -0.93 0.49 8.60
CA PHE A 18 -1.83 0.18 7.49
C PHE A 18 -1.09 0.21 6.16
N ASP A 19 -1.47 -0.69 5.25
CA ASP A 19 -1.25 -0.48 3.83
C ASP A 19 -2.19 0.60 3.30
N MET A 20 -1.95 1.05 2.08
CA MET A 20 -2.73 2.10 1.41
C MET A 20 -3.71 1.49 0.41
N ASP A 21 -3.19 1.03 -0.73
CA ASP A 21 -4.01 0.54 -1.85
C ASP A 21 -4.68 -0.79 -1.50
N GLY A 22 -6.00 -0.87 -1.71
CA GLY A 22 -6.79 -2.05 -1.36
C GLY A 22 -7.13 -2.18 0.12
N THR A 23 -6.52 -1.37 0.98
CA THR A 23 -6.76 -1.38 2.43
C THR A 23 -7.49 -0.12 2.90
N LEU A 24 -7.00 1.06 2.54
CA LEU A 24 -7.61 2.33 2.94
C LEU A 24 -8.34 3.02 1.80
N TRP A 25 -7.90 2.86 0.57
CA TRP A 25 -8.58 3.41 -0.61
C TRP A 25 -8.44 2.50 -1.83
N ASP A 26 -9.23 2.82 -2.86
CA ASP A 26 -9.14 2.26 -4.19
C ASP A 26 -8.83 3.38 -5.19
N ALA A 27 -7.67 3.30 -5.82
CA ALA A 27 -7.21 4.23 -6.86
C ALA A 27 -6.84 3.52 -8.17
N VAL A 28 -7.25 2.26 -8.35
CA VAL A 28 -6.84 1.43 -9.51
C VAL A 28 -7.24 2.07 -10.83
N ASP A 29 -8.47 2.61 -10.93
CA ASP A 29 -8.92 3.29 -12.17
C ASP A 29 -8.12 4.58 -12.42
N THR A 30 -7.74 5.28 -11.36
CA THR A 30 -6.86 6.45 -11.45
C THR A 30 -5.47 6.07 -11.93
N TYR A 31 -4.88 5.01 -11.38
CA TYR A 31 -3.58 4.52 -11.85
C TYR A 31 -3.63 4.07 -13.31
N ALA A 32 -4.67 3.35 -13.73
CA ALA A 32 -4.85 2.97 -15.12
C ALA A 32 -4.88 4.20 -16.05
N ARG A 33 -5.62 5.24 -15.65
CA ARG A 33 -5.69 6.51 -16.39
C ARG A 33 -4.33 7.21 -16.45
N ILE A 34 -3.63 7.32 -15.32
CA ILE A 34 -2.31 7.94 -15.23
C ILE A 34 -1.32 7.22 -16.13
N TRP A 35 -1.26 5.90 -16.06
CA TRP A 35 -0.34 5.09 -16.86
C TRP A 35 -0.61 5.25 -18.35
N ASN A 36 -1.86 5.15 -18.79
CA ASN A 36 -2.22 5.38 -20.19
C ASN A 36 -1.80 6.76 -20.68
N GLU A 37 -2.03 7.81 -19.87
CA GLU A 37 -1.65 9.18 -20.21
C GLU A 37 -0.13 9.36 -20.28
N VAL A 38 0.61 8.84 -19.32
CA VAL A 38 2.08 8.94 -19.27
C VAL A 38 2.73 8.17 -20.40
N PHE A 39 2.27 6.94 -20.69
CA PHE A 39 2.79 6.17 -21.82
C PHE A 39 2.51 6.85 -23.17
N LEU A 40 1.32 7.42 -23.35
CA LEU A 40 0.98 8.16 -24.56
C LEU A 40 1.91 9.39 -24.73
N ARG A 41 2.17 10.15 -23.67
CA ARG A 41 3.11 11.28 -23.68
C ARG A 41 4.54 10.83 -24.02
N ALA A 42 4.93 9.63 -23.62
CA ALA A 42 6.23 9.03 -23.96
C ALA A 42 6.28 8.40 -25.36
N GLY A 43 5.21 8.56 -26.16
CA GLY A 43 5.11 8.06 -27.54
C GLY A 43 4.74 6.59 -27.67
N LYS A 44 4.20 5.98 -26.61
CA LYS A 44 3.74 4.58 -26.64
C LYS A 44 2.25 4.52 -26.30
N GLU A 45 1.43 4.11 -27.25
CA GLU A 45 0.02 3.83 -27.01
C GLU A 45 -0.13 2.48 -26.31
N VAL A 46 -0.77 2.48 -25.14
CA VAL A 46 -1.07 1.28 -24.36
C VAL A 46 -2.53 1.34 -23.93
N HIS A 47 -3.11 0.18 -23.63
CA HIS A 47 -4.47 0.10 -23.11
C HIS A 47 -4.44 -0.64 -21.76
N ILE A 48 -4.17 0.12 -20.71
CA ILE A 48 -4.15 -0.37 -19.34
C ILE A 48 -5.52 -0.15 -18.74
N THR A 49 -6.11 -1.22 -18.21
CA THR A 49 -7.42 -1.20 -17.56
C THR A 49 -7.29 -1.57 -16.07
N ARG A 50 -8.37 -1.36 -15.33
CA ARG A 50 -8.46 -1.83 -13.94
C ARG A 50 -8.11 -3.32 -13.83
N GLU A 51 -8.66 -4.15 -14.70
CA GLU A 51 -8.47 -5.60 -14.70
C GLU A 51 -7.00 -5.98 -14.92
N SER A 52 -6.28 -5.24 -15.77
CA SER A 52 -4.85 -5.49 -16.01
C SER A 52 -3.97 -5.04 -14.84
N LEU A 53 -4.38 -4.02 -14.09
CA LEU A 53 -3.61 -3.49 -12.96
C LEU A 53 -3.91 -4.17 -11.62
N ILE A 54 -5.16 -4.56 -11.37
CA ILE A 54 -5.61 -4.95 -10.02
C ILE A 54 -4.78 -6.08 -9.41
N GLY A 55 -4.32 -7.05 -10.20
CA GLY A 55 -3.44 -8.11 -9.76
C GLY A 55 -1.98 -7.71 -9.54
N ASN A 56 -1.63 -6.45 -9.83
CA ASN A 56 -0.29 -5.90 -9.73
C ASN A 56 -0.19 -4.76 -8.70
N ILE A 57 -1.30 -4.28 -8.15
CA ILE A 57 -1.28 -3.24 -7.13
C ILE A 57 -0.64 -3.78 -5.84
N GLY A 58 0.14 -2.93 -5.18
CA GLY A 58 0.83 -3.27 -3.93
C GLY A 58 2.25 -3.84 -4.12
N ILE A 59 2.70 -4.03 -5.38
CA ILE A 59 4.09 -4.39 -5.69
C ILE A 59 4.83 -3.21 -6.33
N PRO A 60 6.18 -3.18 -6.28
CA PRO A 60 6.97 -2.08 -6.86
C PRO A 60 6.78 -1.90 -8.37
N ILE A 61 6.74 -0.65 -8.85
CA ILE A 61 6.53 -0.27 -10.26
C ILE A 61 7.38 -1.05 -11.26
N PRO A 62 8.70 -1.24 -11.07
CA PRO A 62 9.50 -2.02 -12.02
C PRO A 62 8.98 -3.44 -12.23
N LYS A 63 8.44 -4.06 -11.17
CA LYS A 63 7.86 -5.39 -11.23
C LYS A 63 6.49 -5.39 -11.93
N ILE A 64 5.68 -4.35 -11.72
CA ILE A 64 4.43 -4.17 -12.47
C ILE A 64 4.71 -4.04 -13.97
N LEU A 65 5.69 -3.21 -14.35
CA LEU A 65 6.10 -3.05 -15.76
C LEU A 65 6.55 -4.37 -16.38
N ALA A 66 7.35 -5.16 -15.67
CA ALA A 66 7.80 -6.47 -16.16
C ALA A 66 6.63 -7.46 -16.33
N ASN A 67 5.62 -7.40 -15.47
CA ASN A 67 4.45 -8.25 -15.56
C ASN A 67 3.52 -7.87 -16.73
N LEU A 68 3.28 -6.56 -16.91
CA LEU A 68 2.35 -6.06 -17.93
C LEU A 68 2.97 -6.00 -19.32
N PHE A 69 4.28 -5.78 -19.40
CA PHE A 69 5.01 -5.56 -20.65
C PHE A 69 6.30 -6.38 -20.69
N PRO A 70 6.21 -7.72 -20.74
CA PRO A 70 7.39 -8.59 -20.72
C PRO A 70 8.33 -8.39 -21.91
N GLU A 71 7.82 -7.77 -23.01
CA GLU A 71 8.59 -7.43 -24.20
C GLU A 71 9.46 -6.17 -24.02
N ILE A 72 9.15 -5.32 -23.01
CA ILE A 72 9.90 -4.08 -22.77
C ILE A 72 11.24 -4.41 -22.15
N LYS A 73 12.32 -3.94 -22.78
CA LYS A 73 13.69 -4.10 -22.26
C LYS A 73 13.92 -3.21 -21.02
N ASN A 74 14.87 -3.61 -20.19
CA ASN A 74 15.20 -2.91 -18.95
C ASN A 74 15.43 -1.40 -19.12
N GLU A 75 16.08 -0.97 -20.19
CA GLU A 75 16.32 0.44 -20.48
C GLU A 75 15.03 1.21 -20.71
N GLU A 76 14.12 0.65 -21.51
CA GLU A 76 12.82 1.25 -21.78
C GLU A 76 11.93 1.21 -20.53
N ALA A 77 11.93 0.12 -19.76
CA ALA A 77 11.22 0.02 -18.49
C ALA A 77 11.69 1.09 -17.48
N ASN A 78 13.01 1.32 -17.39
CA ASN A 78 13.57 2.38 -16.56
C ASN A 78 13.15 3.77 -17.01
N ARG A 79 13.05 4.00 -18.33
CA ARG A 79 12.53 5.27 -18.88
C ARG A 79 11.09 5.48 -18.48
N PHE A 80 10.21 4.48 -18.64
CA PHE A 80 8.80 4.59 -18.25
C PHE A 80 8.63 4.76 -16.74
N SER A 81 9.42 4.07 -15.91
CA SER A 81 9.40 4.27 -14.45
C SER A 81 9.72 5.74 -14.09
N LYS A 82 10.69 6.36 -14.77
CA LYS A 82 11.04 7.77 -14.55
C LYS A 82 9.93 8.71 -15.03
N GLU A 83 9.30 8.44 -16.17
CA GLU A 83 8.18 9.24 -16.66
C GLU A 83 6.96 9.11 -15.73
N LEU A 84 6.66 7.93 -15.21
CA LEU A 84 5.62 7.74 -14.19
C LEU A 84 5.93 8.56 -12.94
N ALA A 85 7.13 8.39 -12.35
CA ALA A 85 7.55 9.12 -11.15
C ALA A 85 7.47 10.65 -11.33
N LYS A 86 7.72 11.14 -12.54
CA LYS A 86 7.67 12.57 -12.88
C LYS A 86 6.24 13.12 -12.95
N HIS A 87 5.31 12.36 -13.51
CA HIS A 87 3.96 12.84 -13.83
C HIS A 87 2.88 12.36 -12.86
N GLU A 88 3.09 11.23 -12.20
CA GLU A 88 2.14 10.66 -11.23
C GLU A 88 1.75 11.64 -10.13
N PRO A 89 2.66 12.42 -9.49
CA PRO A 89 2.29 13.32 -8.42
C PRO A 89 1.21 14.33 -8.80
N GLU A 90 1.34 14.96 -9.97
CA GLU A 90 0.35 15.93 -10.47
C GLU A 90 -0.98 15.25 -10.77
N LEU A 91 -0.93 14.13 -11.49
CA LEU A 91 -2.12 13.43 -11.97
C LEU A 91 -2.87 12.74 -10.82
N LEU A 92 -2.14 12.13 -9.88
CA LEU A 92 -2.74 11.53 -8.70
C LEU A 92 -3.40 12.59 -7.79
N SER A 93 -2.74 13.73 -7.59
CA SER A 93 -3.35 14.87 -6.86
C SER A 93 -4.61 15.39 -7.53
N ARG A 94 -4.68 15.35 -8.86
CA ARG A 94 -5.83 15.83 -9.65
C ARG A 94 -7.00 14.85 -9.62
N TYR A 95 -6.72 13.56 -9.77
CA TYR A 95 -7.77 12.54 -9.94
C TYR A 95 -8.14 11.84 -8.63
N GLY A 96 -7.19 11.70 -7.72
CA GLY A 96 -7.37 11.03 -6.44
C GLY A 96 -7.76 9.57 -6.54
N GLY A 97 -8.17 9.01 -5.43
CA GLY A 97 -8.78 7.68 -5.30
C GLY A 97 -9.98 7.75 -4.36
N THR A 98 -10.69 6.65 -4.21
CA THR A 98 -11.88 6.55 -3.37
C THR A 98 -11.54 5.83 -2.06
N PRO A 99 -11.66 6.48 -0.90
CA PRO A 99 -11.50 5.78 0.38
C PRO A 99 -12.62 4.74 0.55
N TYR A 100 -12.29 3.59 1.14
CA TYR A 100 -13.31 2.62 1.50
C TYR A 100 -14.27 3.21 2.55
N PRO A 101 -15.55 2.75 2.57
CA PRO A 101 -16.54 3.26 3.52
C PRO A 101 -16.06 3.16 4.97
N GLY A 102 -16.15 4.25 5.72
CA GLY A 102 -15.77 4.31 7.12
C GLY A 102 -14.27 4.50 7.40
N VAL A 103 -13.40 4.49 6.40
CA VAL A 103 -11.94 4.63 6.60
C VAL A 103 -11.60 5.95 7.26
N VAL A 104 -12.07 7.07 6.74
CA VAL A 104 -11.70 8.40 7.29
C VAL A 104 -12.16 8.56 8.73
N SER A 105 -13.44 8.28 9.01
CA SER A 105 -13.99 8.37 10.38
C SER A 105 -13.41 7.32 11.33
N GLY A 106 -13.07 6.13 10.81
CA GLY A 106 -12.41 5.08 11.58
C GLY A 106 -10.99 5.48 12.00
N LEU A 107 -10.18 6.03 11.08
CA LEU A 107 -8.83 6.52 11.39
C LEU A 107 -8.87 7.70 12.38
N GLU A 108 -9.84 8.62 12.24
CA GLU A 108 -10.05 9.69 13.22
C GLU A 108 -10.29 9.13 14.62
N GLN A 109 -11.22 8.16 14.75
CA GLN A 109 -11.51 7.54 16.04
C GLN A 109 -10.33 6.76 16.61
N LEU A 110 -9.64 5.98 15.77
CA LEU A 110 -8.48 5.17 16.19
C LEU A 110 -7.30 6.04 16.61
N SER A 111 -7.08 7.20 15.98
CA SER A 111 -5.99 8.13 16.31
C SER A 111 -6.08 8.70 17.72
N SER A 112 -7.28 8.69 18.34
CA SER A 112 -7.47 9.08 19.73
C SER A 112 -6.93 8.06 20.75
N LYS A 113 -6.69 6.80 20.32
CA LYS A 113 -6.25 5.69 21.19
C LYS A 113 -4.89 5.12 20.80
N TYR A 114 -4.55 5.13 19.53
CA TYR A 114 -3.38 4.48 18.97
C TYR A 114 -2.54 5.45 18.16
N LYS A 115 -1.24 5.21 18.09
CA LYS A 115 -0.41 5.79 17.04
C LYS A 115 -0.73 5.09 15.73
N LEU A 116 -1.04 5.85 14.68
CA LEU A 116 -1.37 5.33 13.37
C LEU A 116 -0.23 5.57 12.41
N PHE A 117 0.10 4.56 11.62
CA PHE A 117 1.20 4.57 10.66
C PHE A 117 0.76 4.03 9.31
N LEU A 118 1.48 4.43 8.26
CA LEU A 118 1.33 3.87 6.91
C LEU A 118 2.65 3.24 6.46
N VAL A 119 2.57 2.06 5.84
CA VAL A 119 3.70 1.43 5.15
C VAL A 119 3.20 0.86 3.83
N SER A 120 3.71 1.38 2.71
CA SER A 120 3.30 0.97 1.37
C SER A 120 4.48 0.78 0.41
N ASN A 121 4.30 -0.02 -0.64
CA ASN A 121 5.30 -0.25 -1.69
C ASN A 121 5.27 0.82 -2.81
N CYS A 122 4.65 1.96 -2.57
CA CYS A 122 4.58 3.07 -3.52
C CYS A 122 5.85 3.94 -3.55
N ASP A 123 5.86 4.92 -4.44
CA ASP A 123 6.92 5.92 -4.51
C ASP A 123 6.79 6.97 -3.40
N THR A 124 7.85 7.73 -3.13
CA THR A 124 7.98 8.70 -2.03
C THR A 124 6.84 9.72 -1.95
N HIS A 125 6.37 10.22 -3.10
CA HIS A 125 5.33 11.26 -3.13
C HIS A 125 3.90 10.72 -2.96
N THR A 126 3.68 9.42 -3.12
CA THR A 126 2.33 8.84 -3.19
C THR A 126 1.59 8.89 -1.86
N LEU A 127 2.24 8.52 -0.74
CA LEU A 127 1.62 8.57 0.59
C LEU A 127 1.20 9.98 1.02
N PRO A 128 2.04 11.03 0.87
CA PRO A 128 1.61 12.40 1.16
C PRO A 128 0.40 12.86 0.33
N ILE A 129 0.37 12.52 -0.96
CA ILE A 129 -0.76 12.86 -1.85
C ILE A 129 -2.02 12.11 -1.39
N PHE A 130 -1.93 10.81 -1.17
CA PHE A 130 -3.03 9.99 -0.65
C PHE A 130 -3.61 10.58 0.63
N MET A 131 -2.79 10.83 1.64
CA MET A 131 -3.23 11.39 2.93
C MET A 131 -3.94 12.73 2.76
N SER A 132 -3.43 13.58 1.87
CA SER A 132 -4.02 14.88 1.57
C SER A 132 -5.36 14.73 0.82
N CYS A 133 -5.42 13.84 -0.17
CA CYS A 133 -6.64 13.61 -0.98
C CYS A 133 -7.85 13.20 -0.14
N ILE A 134 -7.64 12.36 0.86
CA ILE A 134 -8.74 11.86 1.71
C ILE A 134 -8.79 12.54 3.09
N GLY A 135 -7.90 13.51 3.36
CA GLY A 135 -7.95 14.35 4.56
C GLY A 135 -7.51 13.67 5.86
N ILE A 136 -6.69 12.62 5.80
CA ILE A 136 -6.26 11.85 6.98
C ILE A 136 -4.91 12.27 7.56
N THR A 137 -4.22 13.22 6.94
CA THR A 137 -2.90 13.68 7.41
C THR A 137 -2.85 13.97 8.92
N PRO A 138 -3.86 14.60 9.55
CA PRO A 138 -3.81 14.90 10.99
C PRO A 138 -3.84 13.66 11.89
N PHE A 139 -4.27 12.51 11.38
CA PHE A 139 -4.45 11.28 12.15
C PHE A 139 -3.24 10.35 12.08
N ILE A 140 -2.33 10.56 11.13
CA ILE A 140 -1.19 9.68 10.86
C ILE A 140 0.07 10.22 11.54
N THR A 141 0.69 9.39 12.36
CA THR A 141 1.92 9.72 13.09
C THR A 141 3.13 9.76 12.15
N GLU A 142 3.27 8.74 11.30
CA GLU A 142 4.31 8.66 10.27
C GLU A 142 3.88 7.71 9.13
N ALA A 143 4.39 8.00 7.95
CA ALA A 143 4.18 7.19 6.76
C ALA A 143 5.54 6.88 6.10
N ILE A 144 5.78 5.62 5.73
CA ILE A 144 7.01 5.17 5.07
C ILE A 144 6.65 4.42 3.80
N SER A 145 7.16 4.89 2.67
CA SER A 145 7.04 4.21 1.39
C SER A 145 8.29 3.39 1.03
N PHE A 146 8.16 2.48 0.06
CA PHE A 146 9.32 1.85 -0.56
C PHE A 146 10.24 2.91 -1.19
N GLY A 147 9.69 3.95 -1.81
CA GLY A 147 10.46 5.05 -2.40
C GLY A 147 11.36 5.77 -1.39
N ASP A 148 10.96 5.86 -0.13
CA ASP A 148 11.75 6.56 0.91
C ASP A 148 12.98 5.77 1.35
N THR A 149 12.88 4.45 1.41
CA THR A 149 13.88 3.60 2.06
C THR A 149 14.52 2.58 1.14
N HIS A 150 13.87 2.24 0.04
CA HIS A 150 14.18 1.10 -0.84
C HIS A 150 14.23 -0.24 -0.09
N LYS A 151 13.50 -0.35 1.02
CA LYS A 151 13.41 -1.56 1.85
C LYS A 151 12.05 -2.24 1.69
N PRO A 152 11.98 -3.57 1.89
CA PRO A 152 10.72 -4.31 1.97
C PRO A 152 9.80 -3.76 3.06
N LYS A 153 8.48 -3.98 2.90
CA LYS A 153 7.48 -3.53 3.88
C LYS A 153 7.79 -3.98 5.32
N GLY A 154 8.20 -5.23 5.52
CA GLY A 154 8.54 -5.74 6.83
C GLY A 154 9.67 -4.98 7.53
N ASP A 155 10.69 -4.56 6.78
CA ASP A 155 11.79 -3.76 7.33
C ASP A 155 11.31 -2.35 7.70
N ASN A 156 10.41 -1.76 6.90
CA ASN A 156 9.79 -0.46 7.20
C ASN A 156 8.87 -0.54 8.43
N MET A 157 8.15 -1.65 8.64
CA MET A 157 7.40 -1.89 9.87
C MET A 157 8.32 -1.94 11.09
N LEU A 158 9.47 -2.62 10.97
CA LEU A 158 10.45 -2.71 12.06
C LEU A 158 11.11 -1.36 12.36
N LEU A 159 11.37 -0.53 11.34
CA LEU A 159 11.85 0.85 11.54
C LEU A 159 10.86 1.68 12.38
N LEU A 160 9.56 1.59 12.08
CA LEU A 160 8.54 2.27 12.88
C LEU A 160 8.47 1.72 14.31
N LYS A 161 8.50 0.38 14.43
CA LYS A 161 8.50 -0.28 15.75
C LYS A 161 9.66 0.21 16.63
N GLU A 162 10.86 0.28 16.08
CA GLU A 162 12.04 0.75 16.80
C GLU A 162 11.96 2.24 17.14
N LYS A 163 11.68 3.09 16.12
CA LYS A 163 11.64 4.54 16.27
C LYS A 163 10.63 5.01 17.31
N TYR A 164 9.46 4.37 17.37
CA TYR A 164 8.37 4.75 18.26
C TYR A 164 8.27 3.87 19.53
N HIS A 165 9.24 2.95 19.71
CA HIS A 165 9.31 2.02 20.85
C HIS A 165 8.04 1.18 21.03
N LEU A 166 7.41 0.77 19.89
CA LEU A 166 6.19 -0.01 19.92
C LEU A 166 6.48 -1.44 20.39
N GLN A 167 5.67 -1.93 21.33
CA GLN A 167 5.82 -3.29 21.87
C GLN A 167 4.90 -4.28 21.16
N HIS A 168 3.68 -3.84 20.84
CA HIS A 168 2.63 -4.67 20.27
C HIS A 168 1.95 -3.99 19.05
N PRO A 169 2.71 -3.55 18.03
CA PRO A 169 2.11 -3.05 16.80
C PRO A 169 1.52 -4.19 16.00
N LEU A 170 0.51 -3.89 15.18
CA LEU A 170 -0.03 -4.80 14.18
C LEU A 170 -0.06 -4.12 12.81
N TYR A 171 -0.09 -4.95 11.77
CA TYR A 171 -0.20 -4.48 10.38
C TYR A 171 -1.50 -4.95 9.76
N MET A 172 -2.15 -4.05 9.01
CA MET A 172 -3.35 -4.32 8.23
C MET A 172 -3.05 -4.12 6.74
N GLY A 173 -3.35 -5.13 5.93
CA GLY A 173 -3.14 -5.14 4.50
C GLY A 173 -4.11 -6.09 3.81
N ASP A 174 -4.12 -6.10 2.48
CA ASP A 174 -5.12 -6.82 1.69
C ASP A 174 -4.57 -7.88 0.73
N ILE A 175 -3.25 -7.98 0.56
CA ILE A 175 -2.63 -8.97 -0.31
C ILE A 175 -1.79 -10.00 0.46
N GLU A 176 -1.57 -11.17 -0.13
CA GLU A 176 -0.75 -12.23 0.47
C GLU A 176 0.67 -11.77 0.81
N ALA A 177 1.25 -10.89 -0.03
CA ALA A 177 2.57 -10.32 0.22
C ALA A 177 2.63 -9.49 1.50
N ASP A 178 1.55 -8.82 1.90
CA ASP A 178 1.45 -8.09 3.16
C ASP A 178 1.54 -9.03 4.35
N GLY A 179 0.80 -10.13 4.30
CA GLY A 179 0.85 -11.16 5.34
C GLY A 179 2.24 -11.77 5.49
N ARG A 180 2.90 -12.11 4.39
CA ARG A 180 4.26 -12.67 4.39
C ARG A 180 5.28 -11.69 4.98
N GLU A 181 5.25 -10.43 4.57
CA GLU A 181 6.15 -9.39 5.08
C GLU A 181 5.89 -9.09 6.56
N THR A 182 4.63 -9.10 6.99
CA THR A 182 4.24 -8.93 8.39
C THR A 182 4.76 -10.07 9.27
N HIS A 183 4.59 -11.32 8.83
CA HIS A 183 5.12 -12.50 9.53
C HIS A 183 6.65 -12.50 9.57
N ARG A 184 7.30 -12.11 8.47
CA ARG A 184 8.77 -11.95 8.44
C ARG A 184 9.25 -10.94 9.48
N ALA A 185 8.49 -9.87 9.69
CA ALA A 185 8.74 -8.86 10.72
C ALA A 185 8.35 -9.30 12.15
N GLY A 186 7.73 -10.47 12.30
CA GLY A 186 7.28 -10.98 13.59
C GLY A 186 6.11 -10.21 14.19
N LEU A 187 5.27 -9.60 13.35
CA LEU A 187 4.10 -8.82 13.75
C LEU A 187 2.79 -9.58 13.47
N PRO A 188 1.72 -9.30 14.25
CA PRO A 188 0.38 -9.75 13.91
C PRO A 188 -0.14 -9.10 12.62
N PHE A 189 -0.84 -9.87 11.79
CA PHE A 189 -1.43 -9.42 10.54
C PHE A 189 -2.96 -9.42 10.60
N VAL A 190 -3.58 -8.32 10.17
CA VAL A 190 -5.01 -8.19 9.97
C VAL A 190 -5.29 -8.10 8.48
N TYR A 191 -6.09 -9.04 7.98
CA TYR A 191 -6.41 -9.11 6.56
C TYR A 191 -7.65 -8.30 6.18
N ALA A 192 -7.47 -7.30 5.32
CA ALA A 192 -8.55 -6.51 4.73
C ALA A 192 -9.21 -7.29 3.57
N ARG A 193 -10.15 -8.18 3.88
CA ARG A 193 -10.80 -9.08 2.91
C ARG A 193 -11.57 -8.39 1.79
N TYR A 194 -11.87 -7.12 1.94
CA TYR A 194 -12.55 -6.30 0.94
C TYR A 194 -11.60 -5.72 -0.12
N GLY A 195 -10.28 -5.89 0.07
CA GLY A 195 -9.27 -5.36 -0.82
C GLY A 195 -9.08 -6.16 -2.12
N PHE A 196 -7.91 -6.02 -2.73
CA PHE A 196 -7.63 -6.57 -4.06
C PHE A 196 -7.15 -8.02 -4.03
N GLY A 197 -6.55 -8.46 -2.93
CA GLY A 197 -6.01 -9.80 -2.78
C GLY A 197 -7.07 -10.83 -2.43
N HIS A 198 -6.82 -12.05 -2.85
CA HIS A 198 -7.58 -13.22 -2.42
C HIS A 198 -6.58 -14.25 -1.91
N THR A 199 -6.68 -14.63 -0.64
CA THR A 199 -5.91 -15.72 -0.09
C THR A 199 -6.77 -16.58 0.79
N ASP A 200 -6.65 -17.90 0.60
CA ASP A 200 -7.29 -18.92 1.45
C ASP A 200 -6.29 -19.45 2.48
N ASP A 201 -5.06 -18.93 2.52
CA ASP A 201 -4.04 -19.34 3.46
C ASP A 201 -4.34 -18.80 4.85
N CYS A 202 -4.95 -19.63 5.68
CA CYS A 202 -5.31 -19.29 7.06
C CYS A 202 -4.09 -19.05 7.98
N LEU A 203 -2.87 -19.41 7.55
CA LEU A 203 -1.66 -19.11 8.30
C LEU A 203 -1.27 -17.63 8.21
N LEU A 204 -1.86 -16.88 7.27
CA LEU A 204 -1.65 -15.45 7.11
C LEU A 204 -2.56 -14.61 8.02
N TYR A 205 -3.58 -15.21 8.63
CA TYR A 205 -4.53 -14.47 9.47
C TYR A 205 -4.17 -14.58 10.94
N THR A 206 -4.20 -13.45 11.61
CA THR A 206 -4.47 -13.35 13.04
C THR A 206 -5.89 -12.82 13.16
N SER A 207 -6.83 -13.68 13.46
CA SER A 207 -8.21 -13.30 13.76
C SER A 207 -8.34 -12.78 15.19
#